data_29210173080b8185850ef9b9942e72f4
#
_entry.id   29210173080b8185850ef9b9942e72f4
#
_cell.length_a   1.000
_cell.length_b   1.000
_cell.length_c   1.000
_cell.angle_alpha   90.00
_cell.angle_beta   90.00
_cell.angle_gamma   90.00
#
_symmetry.space_group_name_H-M   'P 1'
#
loop_
_entity.id
_entity.type
_entity.pdbx_description
1 polymer ?
#
loop_
_entity_poly.entity_id
_entity_poly.type
_entity_poly.pdbx_seq_one_letter_code
_entity_poly.pdbx_strand_id
1 'polypeptide(L)'
;LYFGGVSRLSSEVIADQQRNVVERDADALAATHSICAEALEMKDLLVVGDIPGFADSLLRGWQAKKRTSTRISNPAIEHAYQVAQSSGMVAGKVSGAGGGGF
;
A
#
# COMPACT_ATOMS: atom_id res chain seq x y z
N LEU A 1 -6.69 -13.79 0.86
CA LEU A 1 -7.44 -12.55 1.14
C LEU A 1 -7.96 -12.57 2.57
N TYR A 2 -7.77 -11.47 3.29
CA TYR A 2 -8.26 -11.27 4.65
C TYR A 2 -9.12 -10.02 4.70
N PHE A 3 -10.33 -10.11 5.24
CA PHE A 3 -11.20 -8.95 5.45
C PHE A 3 -10.92 -8.31 6.81
N GLY A 4 -10.53 -7.04 6.82
CA GLY A 4 -10.13 -6.31 8.03
C GLY A 4 -11.26 -5.90 8.97
N GLY A 5 -12.50 -6.36 8.73
CA GLY A 5 -13.64 -6.12 9.62
C GLY A 5 -14.25 -4.71 9.55
N VAL A 6 -13.60 -3.77 8.90
CA VAL A 6 -14.06 -2.38 8.79
C VAL A 6 -14.15 -1.98 7.32
N SER A 7 -15.28 -1.41 6.92
CA SER A 7 -15.45 -0.76 5.63
C SER A 7 -15.34 0.75 5.79
N ARG A 8 -14.66 1.41 4.86
CA ARG A 8 -14.47 2.86 4.85
C ARG A 8 -14.82 3.44 3.48
N LEU A 9 -15.27 4.68 3.45
CA LEU A 9 -15.51 5.38 2.19
C LEU A 9 -14.18 5.69 1.50
N SER A 10 -13.94 5.03 0.37
CA SER A 10 -12.72 5.23 -0.44
C SER A 10 -12.55 6.68 -0.88
N SER A 11 -13.65 7.42 -1.06
CA SER A 11 -13.64 8.83 -1.45
C SER A 11 -12.88 9.73 -0.47
N GLU A 12 -12.97 9.46 0.84
CA GLU A 12 -12.24 10.26 1.84
C GLU A 12 -10.72 10.07 1.75
N VAL A 13 -10.28 8.83 1.52
CA VAL A 13 -8.85 8.52 1.35
C VAL A 13 -8.32 9.14 0.06
N ILE A 14 -9.07 9.03 -1.03
CA ILE A 14 -8.70 9.60 -2.33
C ILE A 14 -8.64 11.13 -2.24
N ALA A 15 -9.62 11.77 -1.60
CA ALA A 15 -9.62 13.23 -1.42
C ALA A 15 -8.40 13.70 -0.62
N ASP A 16 -8.01 12.96 0.41
CA ASP A 16 -6.83 13.27 1.21
C ASP A 16 -5.53 13.14 0.39
N GLN A 17 -5.39 12.07 -0.39
CA GLN A 17 -4.26 11.90 -1.30
C GLN A 17 -4.20 13.01 -2.36
N GLN A 18 -5.34 13.38 -2.96
CA GLN A 18 -5.40 14.47 -3.95
C GLN A 18 -4.99 15.80 -3.33
N ARG A 19 -5.45 16.10 -2.12
CA ARG A 19 -5.05 17.31 -1.39
C ARG A 19 -3.55 17.37 -1.18
N ASN A 20 -2.93 16.30 -0.68
CA ASN A 20 -1.49 16.24 -0.44
C ASN A 20 -0.68 16.47 -1.72
N VAL A 21 -1.17 15.98 -2.87
CA VAL A 21 -0.54 16.24 -4.18
C VAL A 21 -0.70 17.70 -4.60
N VAL A 22 -1.91 18.29 -4.44
CA VAL A 22 -2.19 19.68 -4.80
C VAL A 22 -1.39 20.66 -3.93
N GLU A 23 -1.29 20.37 -2.63
CA GLU A 23 -0.51 21.17 -1.66
C GLU A 23 1.01 20.95 -1.80
N ARG A 24 1.43 20.08 -2.74
CA ARG A 24 2.82 19.73 -3.02
C ARG A 24 3.58 19.20 -1.79
N ASP A 25 2.92 18.37 -0.99
CA ASP A 25 3.60 17.63 0.06
C ASP A 25 4.72 16.77 -0.55
N ALA A 26 5.96 17.08 -0.18
CA ALA A 26 7.14 16.48 -0.81
C ALA A 26 7.24 14.97 -0.56
N ASP A 27 6.83 14.50 0.62
CA ASP A 27 6.87 13.07 0.94
C ASP A 27 5.75 12.30 0.22
N ALA A 28 4.54 12.86 0.17
CA ALA A 28 3.42 12.28 -0.57
C ALA A 28 3.70 12.22 -2.09
N LEU A 29 4.33 13.24 -2.65
CA LEU A 29 4.75 13.24 -4.06
C LEU A 29 5.82 12.18 -4.33
N ALA A 30 6.88 12.13 -3.51
CA ALA A 30 7.93 11.12 -3.63
C ALA A 30 7.35 9.70 -3.47
N ALA A 31 6.44 9.50 -2.53
CA ALA A 31 5.76 8.23 -2.33
C ALA A 31 4.91 7.83 -3.55
N THR A 32 4.21 8.78 -4.16
CA THR A 32 3.42 8.53 -5.38
C THR A 32 4.32 8.10 -6.54
N HIS A 33 5.46 8.76 -6.75
CA HIS A 33 6.45 8.34 -7.75
C HIS A 33 7.01 6.94 -7.46
N SER A 34 7.30 6.64 -6.19
CA SER A 34 7.75 5.29 -5.80
C SER A 34 6.72 4.22 -6.14
N ILE A 35 5.43 4.45 -5.88
CA ILE A 35 4.36 3.50 -6.23
C ILE A 35 4.32 3.22 -7.74
N CYS A 36 4.48 4.26 -8.57
CA CYS A 36 4.53 4.09 -10.01
C CYS A 36 5.75 3.25 -10.45
N ALA A 37 6.92 3.51 -9.87
CA ALA A 37 8.14 2.74 -10.17
C ALA A 37 7.99 1.27 -9.76
N GLU A 38 7.48 0.99 -8.55
CA GLU A 38 7.22 -0.37 -8.08
C GLU A 38 6.22 -1.11 -8.98
N ALA A 39 5.19 -0.43 -9.49
CA ALA A 39 4.22 -1.06 -10.39
C ALA A 39 4.86 -1.52 -11.72
N LEU A 40 5.79 -0.75 -12.25
CA LEU A 40 6.55 -1.13 -13.45
C LEU A 40 7.51 -2.30 -13.16
N GLU A 41 8.23 -2.23 -12.06
CA GLU A 41 9.12 -3.32 -11.62
C GLU A 41 8.35 -4.62 -11.39
N MET A 42 7.21 -4.57 -10.69
CA MET A 42 6.36 -5.75 -10.46
C MET A 42 5.91 -6.41 -11.76
N LYS A 43 5.58 -5.63 -12.79
CA LYS A 43 5.23 -6.15 -14.11
C LYS A 43 6.41 -6.94 -14.71
N ASP A 44 7.60 -6.37 -14.68
CA ASP A 44 8.79 -7.01 -15.26
C ASP A 44 9.18 -8.27 -14.49
N LEU A 45 9.11 -8.24 -13.15
CA LEU A 45 9.36 -9.41 -12.29
C LEU A 45 8.36 -10.56 -12.56
N LEU A 46 7.08 -10.23 -12.79
CA LEU A 46 6.08 -11.24 -13.19
C LEU A 46 6.37 -11.85 -14.54
N VAL A 47 6.83 -11.07 -15.52
CA VAL A 47 7.16 -11.56 -16.87
C VAL A 47 8.30 -12.58 -16.82
N VAL A 48 9.30 -12.36 -15.96
CA VAL A 48 10.43 -13.29 -15.80
C VAL A 48 10.19 -14.40 -14.78
N GLY A 49 9.06 -14.36 -14.07
CA GLY A 49 8.70 -15.37 -13.07
C GLY A 49 9.44 -15.23 -11.72
N ASP A 50 10.01 -14.07 -11.44
CA ASP A 50 10.66 -13.79 -10.15
C ASP A 50 9.62 -13.44 -9.08
N ILE A 51 9.05 -14.47 -8.47
CA ILE A 51 8.03 -14.33 -7.42
C ILE A 51 8.60 -13.71 -6.12
N PRO A 52 9.80 -14.09 -5.65
CA PRO A 52 10.42 -13.39 -4.51
C PRO A 52 10.63 -11.90 -4.76
N GLY A 53 11.20 -11.50 -5.88
CA GLY A 53 11.36 -10.09 -6.26
C GLY A 53 10.03 -9.35 -6.35
N PHE A 54 8.99 -9.99 -6.90
CA PHE A 54 7.63 -9.44 -6.91
C PHE A 54 7.10 -9.18 -5.49
N ALA A 55 7.32 -10.09 -4.55
CA ALA A 55 6.89 -9.92 -3.16
C ALA A 55 7.61 -8.74 -2.49
N ASP A 56 8.91 -8.59 -2.73
CA ASP A 56 9.70 -7.46 -2.22
C ASP A 56 9.22 -6.12 -2.79
N SER A 57 8.96 -6.06 -4.10
CA SER A 57 8.39 -4.86 -4.75
C SER A 57 7.00 -4.52 -4.21
N LEU A 58 6.14 -5.53 -3.99
CA LEU A 58 4.83 -5.34 -3.37
C LEU A 58 4.94 -4.72 -1.97
N LEU A 59 5.91 -5.17 -1.17
CA LEU A 59 6.18 -4.64 0.16
C LEU A 59 6.64 -3.18 0.11
N ARG A 60 7.60 -2.84 -0.77
CA ARG A 60 8.05 -1.46 -0.97
C ARG A 60 6.92 -0.55 -1.41
N GLY A 61 6.10 -1.01 -2.36
CA GLY A 61 4.92 -0.28 -2.84
C GLY A 61 3.89 -0.04 -1.73
N TRP A 62 3.67 -1.01 -0.83
CA TRP A 62 2.82 -0.84 0.34
C TRP A 62 3.37 0.22 1.31
N GLN A 63 4.66 0.19 1.62
CA GLN A 63 5.28 1.20 2.47
C GLN A 63 5.21 2.61 1.85
N ALA A 64 5.46 2.73 0.56
CA ALA A 64 5.28 3.98 -0.17
C ALA A 64 3.82 4.46 -0.11
N LYS A 65 2.85 3.57 -0.34
CA LYS A 65 1.43 3.91 -0.28
C LYS A 65 1.02 4.49 1.07
N LYS A 66 1.50 3.96 2.17
CA LYS A 66 1.20 4.49 3.51
C LYS A 66 1.65 5.95 3.70
N ARG A 67 2.67 6.41 2.97
CA ARG A 67 3.14 7.79 3.02
C ARG A 67 2.30 8.76 2.18
N THR A 68 1.46 8.28 1.28
CA THR A 68 0.61 9.18 0.45
C THR A 68 -0.52 9.82 1.25
N SER A 69 -0.94 9.23 2.37
CA SER A 69 -1.95 9.76 3.29
C SER A 69 -1.93 8.97 4.60
N THR A 70 -2.13 9.67 5.70
CA THR A 70 -2.26 9.05 7.04
C THR A 70 -3.52 8.19 7.18
N ARG A 71 -4.44 8.27 6.22
CA ARG A 71 -5.70 7.51 6.19
C ARG A 71 -5.56 6.13 5.54
N ILE A 72 -4.42 5.80 4.94
CA ILE A 72 -4.17 4.52 4.25
C ILE A 72 -4.14 3.35 5.22
N SER A 73 -3.58 3.55 6.42
CA SER A 73 -3.50 2.52 7.44
C SER A 73 -4.12 3.00 8.75
N ASN A 74 -4.32 2.07 9.67
CA ASN A 74 -4.81 2.31 11.02
C ASN A 74 -4.30 1.22 11.97
N PRO A 75 -4.44 1.37 13.30
CA PRO A 75 -3.92 0.41 14.27
C PRO A 75 -4.39 -1.04 14.05
N ALA A 76 -5.62 -1.25 13.57
CA ALA A 76 -6.14 -2.59 13.30
C ALA A 76 -5.45 -3.22 12.08
N ILE A 77 -5.23 -2.45 11.01
CA ILE A 77 -4.48 -2.90 9.84
C ILE A 77 -3.03 -3.21 10.21
N GLU A 78 -2.36 -2.33 10.95
CA GLU A 78 -0.97 -2.56 11.37
C GLU A 78 -0.85 -3.79 12.27
N HIS A 79 -1.80 -4.00 13.19
CA HIS A 79 -1.81 -5.20 14.04
C HIS A 79 -2.01 -6.48 13.20
N ALA A 80 -2.99 -6.50 12.28
CA ALA A 80 -3.21 -7.65 11.41
C ALA A 80 -1.97 -7.93 10.52
N TYR A 81 -1.31 -6.88 10.04
CA TYR A 81 -0.08 -7.00 9.27
C TYR A 81 1.06 -7.62 10.08
N GLN A 82 1.26 -7.17 11.32
CA GLN A 82 2.28 -7.72 12.22
C GLN A 82 2.02 -9.20 12.55
N VAL A 83 0.76 -9.56 12.84
CA VAL A 83 0.38 -10.97 13.09
C VAL A 83 0.66 -11.83 11.85
N ALA A 84 0.29 -11.34 10.66
CA ALA A 84 0.55 -12.05 9.42
C ALA A 84 2.06 -12.24 9.16
N GLN A 85 2.87 -11.20 9.37
CA GLN A 85 4.33 -11.29 9.24
C GLN A 85 4.95 -12.30 10.20
N SER A 86 4.55 -12.27 11.48
CA SER A 86 5.02 -13.23 12.48
C SER A 86 4.57 -14.68 12.19
N SER A 87 3.53 -14.83 11.38
CA SER A 87 3.01 -16.13 10.90
C SER A 87 3.57 -16.56 9.54
N GLY A 88 4.59 -15.87 9.02
CA GLY A 88 5.29 -16.26 7.78
C GLY A 88 4.82 -15.54 6.51
N MET A 89 3.99 -14.49 6.62
CA MET A 89 3.66 -13.66 5.45
C MET A 89 4.92 -12.95 4.94
N VAL A 90 5.26 -13.14 3.67
CA VAL A 90 6.40 -12.49 3.02
C VAL A 90 6.06 -11.06 2.64
N ALA A 91 4.91 -10.84 1.99
CA ALA A 91 4.45 -9.52 1.59
C ALA A 91 2.91 -9.45 1.57
N GLY A 92 2.38 -8.23 1.70
CA GLY A 92 0.96 -7.97 1.62
C GLY A 92 0.66 -6.48 1.51
N LYS A 93 -0.55 -6.16 1.14
CA LYS A 93 -1.05 -4.78 1.11
C LYS A 93 -2.56 -4.74 1.31
N VAL A 94 -3.08 -3.61 1.73
CA VAL A 94 -4.53 -3.37 1.68
C VAL A 94 -4.96 -3.12 0.23
N SER A 95 -6.02 -3.80 -0.21
CA SER A 95 -6.59 -3.63 -1.54
C SER A 95 -7.39 -2.31 -1.63
N GLY A 96 -7.41 -1.71 -2.82
CA GLY A 96 -8.15 -0.47 -3.07
C GLY A 96 -7.52 0.76 -2.42
N ALA A 97 -8.33 1.71 -1.95
CA ALA A 97 -7.88 2.98 -1.41
C ALA A 97 -7.07 2.85 -0.11
N GLY A 98 -7.37 1.88 0.72
CA GLY A 98 -6.80 1.72 2.05
C GLY A 98 -7.77 2.14 3.16
N GLY A 99 -7.31 2.08 4.42
CA GLY A 99 -8.10 2.45 5.59
C GLY A 99 -9.13 1.41 6.04
N GLY A 100 -9.32 0.34 5.28
CA GLY A 100 -10.25 -0.78 5.54
C GLY A 100 -10.44 -1.66 4.30
N GLY A 101 -11.31 -2.68 4.39
CA GLY A 101 -11.55 -3.66 3.33
C GLY A 101 -10.63 -4.88 3.45
N PHE A 102 -10.04 -5.28 2.32
CA PHE A 102 -9.20 -6.50 2.21
C PHE A 102 -7.71 -6.18 2.12
#